data_089fe865536c637f5310cc4f59158ee8
#
_entry.id   089fe865536c637f5310cc4f59158ee8
#
_cell.length_a   1.000
_cell.length_b   1.000
_cell.length_c   1.000
_cell.angle_alpha   90.00
_cell.angle_beta   90.00
_cell.angle_gamma   90.00
#
_symmetry.space_group_name_H-M   'P 1'
#
loop_
_entity.id
_entity.type
_entity.pdbx_description
1 polymer ?
#
loop_
_entity_poly.entity_id
_entity_poly.type
_entity_poly.pdbx_seq_one_letter_code
_entity_poly.pdbx_strand_id
1 'polypeptide(L)'
;MMISEDGNLVVVNGQKEVLWSSNVQKLKGYNTIARLLDFGNLVLLDKTTGVNMWESFQQPSNVFMPTMKLGVDLRTGKKIRGTSWKSPSDPSVGNFSVGIEPSGIPQSFVWKNSQPYWWSGQWNGQVFVGIPDMTYSDLYKFSLDIDKEKTFYISYAPGTDKFLLDFFLDPEGKIIERFWNWTDYWEDYRIIWSNVQNECDVYGKCGPFGSCDSQKPTICSCLRGFEPKNREE
;
A
#
# COMPACT_ATOMS: atom_id res chain seq x y z
N MET A 1 -10.81 -3.96 -21.12
CA MET A 1 -11.10 -4.98 -20.09
C MET A 1 -12.42 -5.64 -20.43
N MET A 2 -12.52 -6.97 -20.31
CA MET A 2 -13.71 -7.77 -20.69
C MET A 2 -13.71 -9.12 -19.94
N ILE A 3 -14.85 -9.81 -19.96
CA ILE A 3 -14.95 -11.22 -19.56
C ILE A 3 -14.60 -12.06 -20.78
N SER A 4 -13.62 -12.96 -20.64
CA SER A 4 -13.21 -13.92 -21.68
C SER A 4 -14.15 -15.13 -21.77
N GLU A 5 -13.99 -15.95 -22.82
CA GLU A 5 -14.82 -17.14 -23.02
C GLU A 5 -14.72 -18.17 -21.89
N ASP A 6 -13.60 -18.21 -21.18
CA ASP A 6 -13.40 -19.06 -20.00
C ASP A 6 -13.94 -18.46 -18.69
N GLY A 7 -14.62 -17.30 -18.78
CA GLY A 7 -15.23 -16.60 -17.64
C GLY A 7 -14.28 -15.74 -16.83
N ASN A 8 -13.00 -15.65 -17.19
CA ASN A 8 -12.04 -14.79 -16.48
C ASN A 8 -12.19 -13.32 -16.87
N LEU A 9 -11.86 -12.42 -15.93
CA LEU A 9 -11.68 -11.02 -16.23
C LEU A 9 -10.29 -10.83 -16.88
N VAL A 10 -10.26 -10.21 -18.07
CA VAL A 10 -9.02 -10.02 -18.84
C VAL A 10 -8.84 -8.57 -19.29
N VAL A 11 -7.58 -8.16 -19.38
CA VAL A 11 -7.16 -6.95 -20.08
C VAL A 11 -6.49 -7.36 -21.37
N VAL A 12 -6.92 -6.80 -22.50
CA VAL A 12 -6.38 -7.09 -23.81
C VAL A 12 -5.83 -5.82 -24.45
N ASN A 13 -4.83 -5.97 -25.34
CA ASN A 13 -4.33 -4.88 -26.19
C ASN A 13 -5.23 -4.68 -27.44
N GLY A 14 -4.83 -3.78 -28.33
CA GLY A 14 -5.54 -3.48 -29.58
C GLY A 14 -5.58 -4.65 -30.57
N GLN A 15 -4.67 -5.62 -30.45
CA GLN A 15 -4.62 -6.87 -31.23
C GLN A 15 -5.39 -8.02 -30.58
N LYS A 16 -6.11 -7.77 -29.45
CA LYS A 16 -6.83 -8.76 -28.64
C LYS A 16 -5.94 -9.78 -27.92
N GLU A 17 -4.65 -9.54 -27.82
CA GLU A 17 -3.77 -10.36 -26.99
C GLU A 17 -4.03 -10.09 -25.52
N VAL A 18 -4.10 -11.14 -24.69
CA VAL A 18 -4.34 -11.03 -23.24
C VAL A 18 -3.07 -10.54 -22.56
N LEU A 19 -3.12 -9.35 -21.99
CA LEU A 19 -2.05 -8.76 -21.20
C LEU A 19 -2.12 -9.15 -19.72
N TRP A 20 -3.33 -9.36 -19.23
CA TRP A 20 -3.59 -9.73 -17.84
C TRP A 20 -4.88 -10.54 -17.73
N SER A 21 -4.95 -11.46 -16.76
CA SER A 21 -6.13 -12.26 -16.44
C SER A 21 -6.27 -12.45 -14.93
N SER A 22 -7.51 -12.53 -14.44
CA SER A 22 -7.82 -12.92 -13.06
C SER A 22 -7.37 -14.34 -12.70
N ASN A 23 -7.11 -15.18 -13.68
CA ASN A 23 -6.61 -16.56 -13.57
C ASN A 23 -7.38 -17.42 -12.57
N VAL A 24 -8.70 -17.25 -12.49
CA VAL A 24 -9.57 -18.10 -11.67
C VAL A 24 -9.69 -19.46 -12.32
N GLN A 25 -9.22 -20.48 -11.62
CA GLN A 25 -9.32 -21.86 -12.10
C GLN A 25 -10.72 -22.42 -11.88
N LYS A 26 -11.17 -23.32 -12.78
CA LYS A 26 -12.41 -24.09 -12.66
C LYS A 26 -13.70 -23.24 -12.65
N LEU A 27 -13.75 -22.18 -13.44
CA LEU A 27 -15.02 -21.53 -13.71
C LEU A 27 -15.92 -22.49 -14.49
N LYS A 28 -16.90 -23.07 -13.81
CA LYS A 28 -17.89 -23.93 -14.46
C LYS A 28 -18.97 -23.07 -15.10
N GLY A 29 -19.04 -23.07 -16.42
CA GLY A 29 -20.22 -22.58 -17.14
C GLY A 29 -20.30 -21.07 -17.36
N TYR A 30 -19.21 -20.36 -17.50
CA TYR A 30 -19.12 -18.97 -18.04
C TYR A 30 -20.18 -17.96 -17.53
N ASN A 31 -20.75 -18.18 -16.36
CA ASN A 31 -21.79 -17.31 -15.81
C ASN A 31 -21.19 -16.33 -14.79
N THR A 32 -20.18 -15.58 -15.23
CA THR A 32 -19.47 -14.60 -14.39
C THR A 32 -19.85 -13.17 -14.74
N ILE A 33 -19.70 -12.27 -13.80
CA ILE A 33 -19.87 -10.82 -13.96
C ILE A 33 -18.78 -10.10 -13.18
N ALA A 34 -18.20 -9.07 -13.77
CA ALA A 34 -17.34 -8.13 -13.06
C ALA A 34 -18.17 -6.98 -12.51
N ARG A 35 -17.91 -6.59 -11.26
CA ARG A 35 -18.55 -5.46 -10.59
C ARG A 35 -17.51 -4.65 -9.85
N LEU A 36 -17.54 -3.34 -10.03
CA LEU A 36 -16.83 -2.40 -9.17
C LEU A 36 -17.73 -2.09 -7.97
N LEU A 37 -17.24 -2.39 -6.77
CA LEU A 37 -17.92 -2.10 -5.52
C LEU A 37 -17.59 -0.69 -5.03
N ASP A 38 -18.38 -0.22 -4.06
CA ASP A 38 -18.06 1.00 -3.32
C ASP A 38 -16.62 0.88 -2.75
N PHE A 39 -15.92 1.98 -2.63
CA PHE A 39 -14.50 2.02 -2.25
C PHE A 39 -13.50 1.38 -3.24
N GLY A 40 -13.92 1.00 -4.46
CA GLY A 40 -13.02 0.64 -5.55
C GLY A 40 -12.61 -0.83 -5.62
N ASN A 41 -13.18 -1.75 -4.83
CA ASN A 41 -12.93 -3.17 -4.99
C ASN A 41 -13.57 -3.70 -6.27
N LEU A 42 -12.78 -4.12 -7.25
CA LEU A 42 -13.25 -4.80 -8.45
C LEU A 42 -13.33 -6.30 -8.17
N VAL A 43 -14.52 -6.87 -8.33
CA VAL A 43 -14.78 -8.27 -8.05
C VAL A 43 -15.27 -9.02 -9.29
N LEU A 44 -14.90 -10.29 -9.41
CA LEU A 44 -15.46 -11.24 -10.36
C LEU A 44 -16.38 -12.18 -9.59
N LEU A 45 -17.66 -12.19 -9.95
CA LEU A 45 -18.72 -12.93 -9.27
C LEU A 45 -19.26 -14.05 -10.16
N ASP A 46 -19.61 -15.18 -9.55
CA ASP A 46 -20.54 -16.14 -10.16
C ASP A 46 -21.96 -15.56 -10.08
N LYS A 47 -22.62 -15.36 -11.23
CA LYS A 47 -23.98 -14.81 -11.29
C LYS A 47 -25.04 -15.67 -10.63
N THR A 48 -24.80 -17.00 -10.59
CA THR A 48 -25.79 -17.96 -10.08
C THR A 48 -25.76 -18.01 -8.57
N THR A 49 -24.55 -18.01 -7.98
CA THR A 49 -24.36 -18.18 -6.54
C THR A 49 -24.11 -16.87 -5.80
N GLY A 50 -23.70 -15.80 -6.52
CA GLY A 50 -23.28 -14.53 -5.94
C GLY A 50 -21.93 -14.60 -5.23
N VAL A 51 -21.20 -15.71 -5.37
CA VAL A 51 -19.90 -15.91 -4.72
C VAL A 51 -18.82 -15.13 -5.44
N ASN A 52 -17.98 -14.41 -4.68
CA ASN A 52 -16.78 -13.76 -5.20
C ASN A 52 -15.75 -14.83 -5.58
N MET A 53 -15.40 -14.87 -6.85
CA MET A 53 -14.39 -15.78 -7.41
C MET A 53 -12.99 -15.15 -7.42
N TRP A 54 -12.92 -13.82 -7.52
CA TRP A 54 -11.70 -13.02 -7.48
C TRP A 54 -12.01 -11.60 -7.01
N GLU A 55 -11.06 -10.97 -6.35
CA GLU A 55 -11.15 -9.61 -5.84
C GLU A 55 -9.83 -8.86 -6.03
N SER A 56 -9.89 -7.62 -6.52
CA SER A 56 -8.71 -6.78 -6.69
C SER A 56 -8.01 -6.46 -5.35
N PHE A 57 -8.76 -6.35 -4.26
CA PHE A 57 -8.22 -6.06 -2.93
C PHE A 57 -7.37 -7.18 -2.33
N GLN A 58 -7.47 -8.41 -2.87
CA GLN A 58 -6.58 -9.52 -2.49
C GLN A 58 -5.25 -9.52 -3.28
N GLN A 59 -5.12 -8.65 -4.27
CA GLN A 59 -3.92 -8.46 -5.08
C GLN A 59 -3.51 -6.99 -5.10
N PRO A 60 -3.07 -6.43 -3.96
CA PRO A 60 -2.77 -5.00 -3.84
C PRO A 60 -1.71 -4.56 -4.85
N SER A 61 -1.93 -3.41 -5.46
CA SER A 61 -0.98 -2.69 -6.28
C SER A 61 -0.39 -1.52 -5.47
N ASN A 62 -0.28 -0.37 -6.06
CA ASN A 62 0.35 0.82 -5.49
C ASN A 62 -0.62 1.75 -4.75
N VAL A 63 -1.89 1.39 -4.65
CA VAL A 63 -2.91 2.17 -3.92
C VAL A 63 -3.50 1.34 -2.79
N PHE A 64 -3.55 1.91 -1.60
CA PHE A 64 -4.24 1.36 -0.45
C PHE A 64 -5.55 2.13 -0.26
N MET A 65 -6.66 1.45 -0.50
CA MET A 65 -8.01 1.99 -0.50
C MET A 65 -8.73 1.71 0.82
N PRO A 66 -9.81 2.45 1.16
CA PRO A 66 -10.65 2.13 2.31
C PRO A 66 -11.11 0.67 2.28
N THR A 67 -11.13 0.03 3.45
CA THR A 67 -11.49 -1.38 3.67
C THR A 67 -10.55 -2.44 3.08
N MET A 68 -9.58 -2.06 2.26
CA MET A 68 -8.53 -2.97 1.79
C MET A 68 -7.72 -3.46 3.00
N LYS A 69 -7.16 -4.67 2.91
CA LYS A 69 -6.33 -5.28 3.95
C LYS A 69 -4.90 -5.47 3.45
N LEU A 70 -3.93 -4.90 4.18
CA LEU A 70 -2.51 -5.25 4.03
C LEU A 70 -2.08 -6.02 5.27
N GLY A 71 -1.44 -7.19 5.10
CA GLY A 71 -1.22 -8.02 6.27
C GLY A 71 -0.39 -9.28 6.05
N VAL A 72 -0.52 -10.21 6.99
CA VAL A 72 0.20 -11.49 6.99
C VAL A 72 -0.76 -12.61 7.41
N ASP A 73 -0.88 -13.63 6.60
CA ASP A 73 -1.53 -14.88 7.01
C ASP A 73 -0.61 -15.59 8.04
N LEU A 74 -1.03 -15.62 9.30
CA LEU A 74 -0.24 -16.16 10.41
C LEU A 74 -0.04 -17.68 10.34
N ARG A 75 -0.81 -18.40 9.50
CA ARG A 75 -0.67 -19.86 9.32
C ARG A 75 0.39 -20.19 8.28
N THR A 76 0.44 -19.41 7.20
CA THR A 76 1.30 -19.68 6.04
C THR A 76 2.50 -18.76 5.95
N GLY A 77 2.48 -17.63 6.67
CA GLY A 77 3.46 -16.55 6.54
C GLY A 77 3.31 -15.74 5.25
N LYS A 78 2.26 -15.97 4.44
CA LYS A 78 2.02 -15.24 3.20
C LYS A 78 1.75 -13.78 3.53
N LYS A 79 2.54 -12.88 2.92
CA LYS A 79 2.41 -11.44 3.09
C LYS A 79 1.52 -10.85 1.99
N ILE A 80 0.57 -10.01 2.40
CA ILE A 80 -0.31 -9.21 1.53
C ILE A 80 0.23 -7.79 1.60
N ARG A 81 0.96 -7.36 0.56
CA ARG A 81 1.66 -6.06 0.51
C ARG A 81 1.24 -5.27 -0.72
N GLY A 82 1.15 -3.96 -0.56
CA GLY A 82 1.14 -3.04 -1.70
C GLY A 82 2.49 -3.05 -2.40
N THR A 83 2.52 -2.86 -3.72
CA THR A 83 3.74 -2.79 -4.53
C THR A 83 3.71 -1.55 -5.42
N SER A 84 4.81 -0.81 -5.48
CA SER A 84 4.91 0.34 -6.37
C SER A 84 4.84 -0.08 -7.84
N TRP A 85 4.45 0.84 -8.69
CA TRP A 85 4.72 0.70 -10.10
C TRP A 85 6.23 0.85 -10.37
N LYS A 86 6.70 0.36 -11.50
CA LYS A 86 8.10 0.48 -11.93
C LYS A 86 8.45 1.93 -12.30
N SER A 87 7.52 2.65 -12.93
CA SER A 87 7.60 4.09 -13.20
C SER A 87 6.18 4.67 -13.27
N PRO A 88 6.00 6.01 -13.35
CA PRO A 88 4.68 6.62 -13.48
C PRO A 88 3.87 6.14 -14.69
N SER A 89 4.52 5.65 -15.74
CA SER A 89 3.90 5.15 -16.98
C SER A 89 4.02 3.64 -17.18
N ASP A 90 4.69 2.90 -16.27
CA ASP A 90 4.86 1.44 -16.35
C ASP A 90 4.26 0.78 -15.10
N PRO A 91 3.06 0.16 -15.20
CA PRO A 91 2.36 -0.46 -14.07
C PRO A 91 2.94 -1.81 -13.66
N SER A 92 4.00 -2.29 -14.32
CA SER A 92 4.71 -3.49 -13.86
C SER A 92 5.27 -3.29 -12.45
N VAL A 93 5.53 -4.40 -11.74
CA VAL A 93 5.97 -4.38 -10.34
C VAL A 93 7.29 -3.64 -10.22
N GLY A 94 7.31 -2.60 -9.38
CA GLY A 94 8.48 -1.79 -9.05
C GLY A 94 9.31 -2.36 -7.90
N ASN A 95 10.24 -1.56 -7.42
CA ASN A 95 11.24 -1.98 -6.43
C ASN A 95 10.75 -1.80 -4.98
N PHE A 96 9.63 -1.11 -4.76
CA PHE A 96 9.14 -0.84 -3.42
C PHE A 96 7.89 -1.63 -3.09
N SER A 97 7.76 -2.00 -1.82
CA SER A 97 6.56 -2.61 -1.27
C SER A 97 6.23 -2.04 0.10
N VAL A 98 4.95 -1.98 0.43
CA VAL A 98 4.43 -1.48 1.71
C VAL A 98 3.55 -2.55 2.38
N GLY A 99 3.64 -2.64 3.70
CA GLY A 99 2.81 -3.55 4.47
C GLY A 99 3.07 -3.47 5.96
N ILE A 100 2.46 -4.38 6.72
CA ILE A 100 2.57 -4.46 8.17
C ILE A 100 3.49 -5.62 8.58
N GLU A 101 4.34 -5.39 9.58
CA GLU A 101 5.12 -6.44 10.23
C GLU A 101 4.56 -6.67 11.62
N PRO A 102 3.98 -7.87 11.91
CA PRO A 102 3.31 -8.16 13.17
C PRO A 102 4.25 -8.57 14.30
N SER A 103 5.55 -8.75 14.02
CA SER A 103 6.51 -9.24 15.00
C SER A 103 6.71 -8.24 16.16
N GLY A 104 6.41 -8.66 17.38
CA GLY A 104 6.46 -7.78 18.56
C GLY A 104 5.33 -6.76 18.57
N ILE A 105 5.67 -5.46 18.68
CA ILE A 105 4.69 -4.38 18.54
C ILE A 105 4.56 -4.06 17.05
N PRO A 106 3.34 -4.12 16.46
CA PRO A 106 3.14 -3.97 15.03
C PRO A 106 3.68 -2.64 14.47
N GLN A 107 4.26 -2.70 13.29
CA GLN A 107 4.82 -1.55 12.57
C GLN A 107 4.53 -1.66 11.07
N SER A 108 4.30 -0.54 10.41
CA SER A 108 4.25 -0.50 8.95
C SER A 108 5.64 -0.16 8.39
N PHE A 109 5.99 -0.81 7.30
CA PHE A 109 7.26 -0.60 6.59
C PHE A 109 7.01 -0.31 5.12
N VAL A 110 7.91 0.49 4.56
CA VAL A 110 8.24 0.46 3.14
C VAL A 110 9.58 -0.28 2.99
N TRP A 111 9.61 -1.25 2.10
CA TRP A 111 10.84 -1.96 1.73
C TRP A 111 11.25 -1.58 0.31
N LYS A 112 12.55 -1.43 0.08
CA LYS A 112 13.18 -1.33 -1.25
C LYS A 112 13.94 -2.63 -1.51
N ASN A 113 13.55 -3.41 -2.53
CA ASN A 113 14.18 -4.71 -2.82
C ASN A 113 14.31 -5.59 -1.57
N SER A 114 13.25 -5.65 -0.74
CA SER A 114 13.19 -6.40 0.53
C SER A 114 14.05 -5.85 1.69
N GLN A 115 14.76 -4.74 1.51
CA GLN A 115 15.47 -4.05 2.59
C GLN A 115 14.58 -2.92 3.14
N PRO A 116 14.56 -2.68 4.48
CA PRO A 116 13.84 -1.56 5.06
C PRO A 116 14.27 -0.24 4.41
N TYR A 117 13.29 0.55 3.97
CA TYR A 117 13.49 1.87 3.39
C TYR A 117 12.90 2.97 4.27
N TRP A 118 11.75 2.70 4.87
CA TRP A 118 11.06 3.59 5.81
C TRP A 118 10.22 2.76 6.79
N TRP A 119 9.93 3.29 7.96
CA TRP A 119 9.07 2.67 8.97
C TRP A 119 8.20 3.69 9.71
N SER A 120 7.01 3.26 10.10
CA SER A 120 6.01 4.11 10.77
C SER A 120 6.25 4.31 12.26
N GLY A 121 7.23 3.66 12.87
CA GLY A 121 7.25 3.46 14.31
C GLY A 121 6.17 2.46 14.76
N GLN A 122 6.11 2.23 16.07
CA GLN A 122 5.24 1.23 16.69
C GLN A 122 3.77 1.67 16.71
N TRP A 123 2.86 0.73 16.62
CA TRP A 123 1.44 0.96 16.83
C TRP A 123 1.12 1.05 18.34
N ASN A 124 0.50 2.13 18.79
CA ASN A 124 0.15 2.35 20.20
C ASN A 124 -1.31 1.99 20.55
N GLY A 125 -2.04 1.36 19.62
CA GLY A 125 -3.46 1.04 19.76
C GLY A 125 -4.40 1.98 18.99
N GLN A 126 -3.91 3.13 18.53
CA GLN A 126 -4.67 4.12 17.77
C GLN A 126 -3.91 4.65 16.55
N VAL A 127 -2.62 4.92 16.70
CA VAL A 127 -1.76 5.51 15.66
C VAL A 127 -0.38 4.88 15.68
N PHE A 128 0.35 5.02 14.60
CA PHE A 128 1.78 4.77 14.56
C PHE A 128 2.54 5.95 15.15
N VAL A 129 3.39 5.71 16.16
CA VAL A 129 4.07 6.78 16.91
C VAL A 129 5.04 7.62 16.06
N GLY A 130 5.49 7.11 14.93
CA GLY A 130 6.31 7.85 13.97
C GLY A 130 5.52 8.66 12.93
N ILE A 131 4.18 8.70 13.04
CA ILE A 131 3.29 9.49 12.18
C ILE A 131 2.39 10.37 13.06
N PRO A 132 2.92 11.51 13.59
CA PRO A 132 2.18 12.34 14.54
C PRO A 132 0.84 12.86 14.00
N ASP A 133 0.77 13.13 12.70
CA ASP A 133 -0.42 13.68 12.03
C ASP A 133 -1.63 12.74 12.10
N MET A 134 -1.42 11.43 12.25
CA MET A 134 -2.53 10.47 12.47
C MET A 134 -3.37 10.79 13.72
N THR A 135 -2.78 11.42 14.74
CA THR A 135 -3.47 11.75 15.99
C THR A 135 -4.56 12.80 15.80
N TYR A 136 -4.42 13.65 14.80
CA TYR A 136 -5.30 14.78 14.53
C TYR A 136 -6.25 14.55 13.35
N SER A 137 -6.22 13.36 12.75
CA SER A 137 -7.05 13.08 11.59
C SER A 137 -8.41 12.53 12.00
N ASP A 138 -9.46 13.34 11.81
CA ASP A 138 -10.85 12.88 11.84
C ASP A 138 -11.32 12.34 10.48
N LEU A 139 -10.45 12.33 9.47
CA LEU A 139 -10.79 11.97 8.09
C LEU A 139 -10.94 10.46 7.93
N TYR A 140 -10.22 9.67 8.73
CA TYR A 140 -10.24 8.21 8.68
C TYR A 140 -9.82 7.60 10.03
N LYS A 141 -10.09 6.31 10.17
CA LYS A 141 -9.69 5.54 11.34
C LYS A 141 -9.03 4.24 10.90
N PHE A 142 -7.76 4.09 11.27
CA PHE A 142 -7.05 2.82 11.10
C PHE A 142 -7.45 1.79 12.15
N SER A 143 -7.41 0.53 11.75
CA SER A 143 -7.53 -0.62 12.65
C SER A 143 -6.49 -1.68 12.30
N LEU A 144 -5.98 -2.35 13.33
CA LEU A 144 -5.18 -3.56 13.23
C LEU A 144 -5.97 -4.69 13.86
N ASP A 145 -6.20 -5.76 13.09
CA ASP A 145 -7.07 -6.86 13.47
C ASP A 145 -6.56 -8.21 12.98
N ILE A 146 -7.16 -9.29 13.51
CA ILE A 146 -6.96 -10.65 13.01
C ILE A 146 -8.33 -11.18 12.57
N ASP A 147 -8.45 -11.55 11.29
CA ASP A 147 -9.69 -12.10 10.77
C ASP A 147 -9.86 -13.61 11.11
N LYS A 148 -11.00 -14.16 10.69
CA LYS A 148 -11.34 -15.57 10.95
C LYS A 148 -10.37 -16.55 10.28
N GLU A 149 -9.76 -16.16 9.19
CA GLU A 149 -8.75 -16.91 8.45
C GLU A 149 -7.36 -16.84 9.10
N LYS A 150 -7.22 -16.13 10.25
CA LYS A 150 -5.96 -15.88 10.95
C LYS A 150 -5.00 -14.97 10.17
N THR A 151 -5.52 -14.07 9.35
CA THR A 151 -4.74 -12.99 8.75
C THR A 151 -4.67 -11.82 9.71
N PHE A 152 -3.47 -11.46 10.17
CA PHE A 152 -3.21 -10.18 10.82
C PHE A 152 -3.11 -9.10 9.76
N TYR A 153 -3.87 -8.01 9.89
CA TYR A 153 -3.91 -6.97 8.86
C TYR A 153 -4.13 -5.58 9.44
N ILE A 154 -3.68 -4.58 8.67
CA ILE A 154 -4.10 -3.20 8.80
C ILE A 154 -5.16 -2.90 7.75
N SER A 155 -6.18 -2.16 8.14
CA SER A 155 -7.18 -1.55 7.26
C SER A 155 -7.55 -0.17 7.78
N TYR A 156 -8.30 0.60 7.00
CA TYR A 156 -8.89 1.84 7.49
C TYR A 156 -10.29 2.04 6.94
N ALA A 157 -11.09 2.79 7.69
CA ALA A 157 -12.41 3.22 7.29
C ALA A 157 -12.44 4.75 7.14
N PRO A 158 -13.10 5.30 6.11
CA PRO A 158 -13.27 6.74 6.00
C PRO A 158 -14.20 7.27 7.10
N GLY A 159 -13.95 8.49 7.57
CA GLY A 159 -14.80 9.17 8.55
C GLY A 159 -16.12 9.66 7.97
N THR A 160 -16.23 9.77 6.65
CA THR A 160 -17.41 10.25 5.91
C THR A 160 -17.38 9.73 4.46
N ASP A 161 -18.52 9.78 3.79
CA ASP A 161 -18.72 9.46 2.37
C ASP A 161 -18.59 10.70 1.43
N LYS A 162 -18.32 11.88 1.99
CA LYS A 162 -18.26 13.14 1.22
C LYS A 162 -16.99 13.29 0.38
N PHE A 163 -15.95 12.52 0.66
CA PHE A 163 -14.68 12.53 -0.07
C PHE A 163 -14.07 11.12 -0.10
N LEU A 164 -13.16 10.92 -1.03
CA LEU A 164 -12.28 9.75 -1.02
C LEU A 164 -10.91 10.16 -0.49
N LEU A 165 -10.31 9.28 0.29
CA LEU A 165 -8.94 9.39 0.74
C LEU A 165 -8.26 8.06 0.45
N ASP A 166 -7.08 8.11 -0.16
CA ASP A 166 -6.27 6.93 -0.41
C ASP A 166 -4.79 7.16 -0.08
N PHE A 167 -4.05 6.06 0.06
CA PHE A 167 -2.61 6.08 0.25
C PHE A 167 -1.94 5.48 -0.97
N PHE A 168 -1.14 6.28 -1.66
CA PHE A 168 -0.48 5.93 -2.91
C PHE A 168 1.01 5.72 -2.68
N LEU A 169 1.51 4.53 -3.04
CA LEU A 169 2.95 4.23 -3.05
C LEU A 169 3.52 4.56 -4.43
N ASP A 170 4.34 5.60 -4.51
CA ASP A 170 4.95 6.03 -5.75
C ASP A 170 6.14 5.13 -6.18
N PRO A 171 6.66 5.28 -7.41
CA PRO A 171 7.81 4.51 -7.88
C PRO A 171 9.12 4.80 -7.15
N GLU A 172 9.21 5.89 -6.42
CA GLU A 172 10.36 6.31 -5.60
C GLU A 172 10.29 5.82 -4.15
N GLY A 173 9.17 5.17 -3.76
CA GLY A 173 8.97 4.60 -2.43
C GLY A 173 8.32 5.54 -1.42
N LYS A 174 7.75 6.65 -1.88
CA LYS A 174 6.95 7.53 -1.02
C LYS A 174 5.53 7.00 -0.89
N ILE A 175 5.01 7.01 0.32
CA ILE A 175 3.58 6.88 0.57
C ILE A 175 3.02 8.29 0.60
N ILE A 176 2.06 8.56 -0.26
CA ILE A 176 1.41 9.85 -0.42
C ILE A 176 -0.06 9.69 -0.04
N GLU A 177 -0.51 10.45 0.95
CA GLU A 177 -1.91 10.52 1.32
C GLU A 177 -2.60 11.53 0.41
N ARG A 178 -3.58 11.05 -0.39
CA ARG A 178 -4.30 11.84 -1.38
C ARG A 178 -5.75 12.02 -0.95
N PHE A 179 -6.19 13.26 -1.01
CA PHE A 179 -7.57 13.66 -0.71
C PHE A 179 -8.29 14.06 -1.99
N TRP A 180 -9.41 13.38 -2.28
CA TRP A 180 -10.25 13.60 -3.44
C TRP A 180 -11.58 14.18 -3.00
N ASN A 181 -11.91 15.40 -3.44
CA ASN A 181 -13.18 16.02 -3.13
C ASN A 181 -14.15 15.89 -4.31
N TRP A 182 -15.31 15.29 -4.11
CA TRP A 182 -16.34 15.10 -5.14
C TRP A 182 -16.98 16.41 -5.62
N THR A 183 -16.86 17.50 -4.85
CA THR A 183 -17.44 18.81 -5.19
C THR A 183 -16.52 19.66 -6.07
N ASP A 184 -15.25 19.34 -6.13
CA ASP A 184 -14.30 20.04 -7.00
C ASP A 184 -14.40 19.42 -8.39
N TYR A 185 -15.02 20.14 -9.33
CA TYR A 185 -15.23 19.74 -10.73
C TYR A 185 -13.93 19.50 -11.54
N TRP A 186 -12.76 19.66 -10.93
CA TRP A 186 -11.44 19.57 -11.54
C TRP A 186 -10.61 18.49 -10.88
N GLU A 187 -10.46 17.45 -11.51
CA GLU A 187 -9.61 16.28 -11.67
C GLU A 187 -8.40 16.07 -10.72
N ASP A 188 -8.08 16.94 -9.76
CA ASP A 188 -6.87 16.82 -8.98
C ASP A 188 -7.15 16.53 -7.49
N TYR A 189 -6.39 15.54 -6.98
CA TYR A 189 -6.29 15.30 -5.56
C TYR A 189 -5.39 16.33 -4.89
N ARG A 190 -5.59 16.55 -3.59
CA ARG A 190 -4.65 17.28 -2.73
C ARG A 190 -3.78 16.28 -2.00
N ILE A 191 -2.47 16.53 -1.97
CA ILE A 191 -1.55 15.81 -1.10
C ILE A 191 -1.66 16.43 0.28
N ILE A 192 -2.05 15.62 1.27
CA ILE A 192 -2.18 16.08 2.66
C ILE A 192 -1.08 15.55 3.57
N TRP A 193 -0.44 14.45 3.20
CA TRP A 193 0.70 13.90 3.92
C TRP A 193 1.61 13.05 3.01
N SER A 194 2.87 12.89 3.43
CA SER A 194 3.84 11.96 2.82
C SER A 194 4.82 11.47 3.89
N ASN A 195 5.20 10.19 3.80
CA ASN A 195 6.11 9.53 4.74
C ASN A 195 7.56 9.99 4.63
N VAL A 196 8.00 10.44 3.47
CA VAL A 196 9.37 10.92 3.23
C VAL A 196 9.31 12.38 2.80
N GLN A 197 9.65 13.27 3.72
CA GLN A 197 9.70 14.73 3.48
C GLN A 197 11.13 15.20 3.22
N ASN A 198 12.12 14.49 3.76
CA ASN A 198 13.55 14.78 3.59
C ASN A 198 14.38 13.49 3.66
N GLU A 199 15.69 13.61 3.39
CA GLU A 199 16.59 12.45 3.33
C GLU A 199 16.75 11.71 4.66
N CYS A 200 16.54 12.38 5.79
CA CYS A 200 16.65 11.78 7.12
C CYS A 200 15.48 10.86 7.47
N ASP A 201 14.36 10.93 6.73
CA ASP A 201 13.23 10.03 6.91
C ASP A 201 13.50 8.64 6.33
N VAL A 202 14.54 8.51 5.48
CA VAL A 202 14.96 7.22 4.92
C VAL A 202 15.71 6.40 5.96
N TYR A 203 15.25 5.15 6.17
CA TYR A 203 15.84 4.23 7.15
C TYR A 203 17.34 4.00 6.89
N GLY A 204 18.13 4.21 7.95
CA GLY A 204 19.57 3.95 7.91
C GLY A 204 20.37 4.87 6.99
N LYS A 205 19.84 6.05 6.62
CA LYS A 205 20.50 7.02 5.72
C LYS A 205 21.96 7.31 6.11
N CYS A 206 22.22 7.45 7.41
CA CYS A 206 23.57 7.74 7.95
C CYS A 206 24.29 6.49 8.49
N GLY A 207 23.74 5.30 8.23
CA GLY A 207 24.34 4.04 8.69
C GLY A 207 24.25 3.81 10.22
N PRO A 208 24.81 2.69 10.71
CA PRO A 208 24.85 2.37 12.12
C PRO A 208 25.65 3.43 12.90
N PHE A 209 25.13 3.83 14.08
CA PHE A 209 25.73 4.84 14.94
C PHE A 209 25.88 6.23 14.31
N GLY A 210 25.18 6.48 13.20
CA GLY A 210 25.05 7.79 12.58
C GLY A 210 23.81 8.53 13.12
N SER A 211 23.88 9.86 13.11
CA SER A 211 22.78 10.78 13.35
C SER A 211 22.53 11.59 12.09
N CYS A 212 21.27 11.75 11.71
CA CYS A 212 20.87 12.53 10.55
C CYS A 212 20.23 13.84 10.99
N ASP A 213 20.64 14.95 10.36
CA ASP A 213 20.08 16.29 10.57
C ASP A 213 19.95 16.99 9.21
N SER A 214 18.73 17.06 8.71
CA SER A 214 18.41 17.61 7.38
C SER A 214 18.66 19.12 7.23
N GLN A 215 18.90 19.81 8.35
CA GLN A 215 19.18 21.26 8.34
C GLN A 215 20.68 21.58 8.18
N LYS A 216 21.55 20.56 8.26
CA LYS A 216 23.00 20.74 8.10
C LYS A 216 23.46 20.51 6.67
N PRO A 217 24.49 21.23 6.21
CA PRO A 217 25.09 20.98 4.88
C PRO A 217 25.58 19.55 4.71
N THR A 218 26.19 18.97 5.79
CA THR A 218 26.50 17.54 5.89
C THR A 218 25.45 16.93 6.82
N ILE A 219 24.46 16.25 6.23
CA ILE A 219 23.30 15.74 6.94
C ILE A 219 23.64 14.61 7.92
N CYS A 220 24.72 13.87 7.69
CA CYS A 220 25.15 12.77 8.54
C CYS A 220 26.28 13.18 9.48
N SER A 221 26.19 12.73 10.72
CA SER A 221 27.26 12.86 11.74
C SER A 221 27.32 11.59 12.57
N CYS A 222 28.52 11.24 13.08
CA CYS A 222 28.66 10.13 14.00
C CYS A 222 28.15 10.48 15.40
N LEU A 223 27.56 9.50 16.08
CA LEU A 223 27.30 9.62 17.51
C LEU A 223 28.61 9.77 18.28
N ARG A 224 28.53 10.39 19.48
CA ARG A 224 29.69 10.61 20.33
C ARG A 224 30.41 9.29 20.62
N GLY A 225 31.73 9.25 20.33
CA GLY A 225 32.59 8.08 20.50
C GLY A 225 32.72 7.19 19.25
N PHE A 226 32.09 7.57 18.13
CA PHE A 226 32.20 6.90 16.85
C PHE A 226 32.86 7.80 15.81
N GLU A 227 33.52 7.20 14.84
CA GLU A 227 34.14 7.87 13.70
C GLU A 227 33.61 7.28 12.39
N PRO A 228 33.51 8.07 11.29
CA PRO A 228 33.12 7.54 10.01
C PRO A 228 34.11 6.51 9.49
N LYS A 229 33.62 5.42 8.92
CA LYS A 229 34.45 4.39 8.29
C LYS A 229 35.18 4.92 7.07
N ASN A 230 34.51 5.77 6.29
CA ASN A 230 35.10 6.53 5.18
C ASN A 230 34.89 8.01 5.46
N ARG A 231 35.99 8.80 5.39
CA ARG A 231 35.93 10.25 5.62
C ARG A 231 35.47 11.03 4.39
N GLU A 232 35.28 10.37 3.25
CA GLU A 232 34.86 10.97 1.98
C GLU A 232 33.38 10.73 1.69
N GLU A 233 32.64 10.01 2.52
CA GLU A 233 31.19 9.86 2.54
C GLU A 233 30.58 10.69 3.69
#